data_08fe871a8f1a68d0a81a7bcf07e8cdd0
#
_entry.id   08fe871a8f1a68d0a81a7bcf07e8cdd0
#
_cell.length_a   1.000
_cell.length_b   1.000
_cell.length_c   1.000
_cell.angle_alpha   90.00
_cell.angle_beta   90.00
_cell.angle_gamma   90.00
#
_symmetry.space_group_name_H-M   'P 1'
#
loop_
_entity.id
_entity.type
_entity.pdbx_description
1 polymer ?
#
loop_
_entity_poly.entity_id
_entity_poly.type
_entity_poly.pdbx_seq_one_letter_code
_entity_poly.pdbx_strand_id
1 'polypeptide(L)'
;MFICSKKCFLLTDINNACAPNTHVHATQYIFIMGKGKKGGKRLTKKELSKRLVEFFTDNAERTLSFKEIFRSLHLDTHPLKMLAIDIMEEMAWDDYLTRVSDNQYRLNTKGQLQEGTFIRKANGKNTFTPDDGSTPLFVAERNSMYALNGDRVRVSIMARRRNHIKEAQVIEILQHARDTFVGTLRVDKDLAMLVTPGTLYTHDIIIPRKKLRGGKTGDKAVVKITQWPDADHKNVVGEVVDVIGPTGDNDVEMNTILAQYGLPYRYPKNVEEAANKITGEITPEDEKEREDFRNVFTCTIDPRDAKDFDDALSIRRAEDGKLWEVGVHIADVSHYVTEGSIIDREAAKRATSVYLVDRTIPMLPERLCNFICSLRPDEDKLAFSVIFLLDEDAMVRSYRIVHTIIRSNRRYAYEEVQQLLEDNGVVDGTNQPAPAPGPKGYKGENANELITLDRLAKRLREARFKNGAVRFDREELHFDVDEKGKPTRCYFKRSKDANKLIEEFMLLANRTVAESIGKVKKGKNPKTLPYRVHDNPDPQKLETLREFVVKFGYKMKTEGTKGATARALNKLMDD
;
A
#
# COMPACT_ATOMS: atom_id res chain seq x y z
N MET A 1 0.47 1.57 20.23
CA MET A 1 0.70 2.99 20.36
C MET A 1 2.15 3.30 20.04
N PHE A 2 2.49 3.60 18.82
CA PHE A 2 3.85 4.06 18.53
C PHE A 2 3.97 4.65 17.16
N ILE A 3 4.40 5.87 17.16
CA ILE A 3 5.26 6.62 16.25
C ILE A 3 5.00 6.29 14.79
N CYS A 4 4.13 7.08 14.24
CA CYS A 4 3.97 7.20 12.80
C CYS A 4 5.24 7.83 12.23
N SER A 5 6.21 7.03 11.76
CA SER A 5 7.19 7.59 10.85
C SER A 5 6.45 7.97 9.57
N LYS A 6 6.52 9.23 9.20
CA LYS A 6 6.02 9.80 7.94
C LYS A 6 6.60 9.07 6.73
N LYS A 7 6.10 7.90 6.36
CA LYS A 7 6.34 7.25 5.06
C LYS A 7 5.41 6.06 4.88
N CYS A 8 4.22 6.30 4.37
CA CYS A 8 3.42 5.26 3.73
C CYS A 8 3.63 5.39 2.20
N PHE A 9 4.29 4.39 1.60
CA PHE A 9 4.58 4.35 0.17
C PHE A 9 3.41 3.77 -0.61
N LEU A 10 2.98 4.49 -1.62
CA LEU A 10 2.25 3.94 -2.75
C LEU A 10 3.26 3.19 -3.65
N LEU A 11 3.16 1.87 -3.69
CA LEU A 11 3.83 1.03 -4.67
C LEU A 11 3.03 1.09 -5.98
N THR A 12 3.58 1.77 -6.98
CA THR A 12 3.16 1.59 -8.37
C THR A 12 4.01 0.48 -8.98
N ASP A 13 3.35 -0.60 -9.36
CA ASP A 13 3.92 -1.69 -10.13
C ASP A 13 4.33 -1.21 -11.53
N ILE A 14 5.62 -1.28 -11.80
CA ILE A 14 6.15 -1.28 -13.17
C ILE A 14 6.56 -2.72 -13.46
N ASN A 15 5.71 -3.45 -14.15
CA ASN A 15 6.09 -4.68 -14.83
C ASN A 15 5.86 -4.49 -16.32
N ASN A 16 6.94 -4.26 -17.05
CA ASN A 16 7.01 -4.54 -18.47
C ASN A 16 8.41 -5.08 -18.75
N ALA A 17 8.40 -6.22 -19.37
CA ALA A 17 9.26 -6.67 -20.46
C ALA A 17 9.88 -8.05 -20.31
N CYS A 18 9.71 -8.76 -21.41
CA CYS A 18 10.54 -9.82 -21.99
C CYS A 18 10.39 -11.25 -21.48
N ALA A 19 9.68 -12.01 -22.32
CA ALA A 19 9.77 -13.46 -22.38
C ALA A 19 10.99 -13.90 -23.23
N PRO A 20 11.67 -14.98 -22.89
CA PRO A 20 12.58 -15.66 -23.81
C PRO A 20 11.86 -16.78 -24.59
N ASN A 21 12.15 -16.82 -25.87
CA ASN A 21 11.83 -17.90 -26.81
C ASN A 21 12.39 -19.25 -26.35
N THR A 22 11.54 -20.25 -26.28
CA THR A 22 11.98 -21.64 -26.42
C THR A 22 11.20 -22.31 -27.54
N HIS A 23 11.95 -22.71 -28.56
CA HIS A 23 11.50 -23.53 -29.67
C HIS A 23 11.05 -24.91 -29.15
N VAL A 24 9.85 -25.31 -29.49
CA VAL A 24 9.44 -26.72 -29.49
C VAL A 24 8.82 -27.04 -30.85
N HIS A 25 9.34 -28.08 -31.42
CA HIS A 25 9.07 -28.62 -32.74
C HIS A 25 7.58 -28.77 -33.09
N ALA A 26 7.19 -28.15 -34.17
CA ALA A 26 5.94 -28.43 -34.85
C ALA A 26 6.10 -29.66 -35.76
N THR A 27 5.46 -30.74 -35.39
CA THR A 27 5.33 -31.91 -36.28
C THR A 27 4.15 -31.64 -37.22
N GLN A 28 4.48 -31.35 -38.48
CA GLN A 28 3.53 -31.28 -39.59
C GLN A 28 3.00 -32.67 -39.91
N TYR A 29 1.70 -32.90 -39.70
CA TYR A 29 1.02 -34.02 -40.32
C TYR A 29 0.44 -33.60 -41.67
N ILE A 30 1.02 -34.18 -42.73
CA ILE A 30 0.55 -34.10 -44.12
C ILE A 30 -0.73 -34.92 -44.23
N PHE A 31 -1.84 -34.28 -44.60
CA PHE A 31 -3.10 -34.95 -44.90
C PHE A 31 -3.18 -35.29 -46.40
N ILE A 32 -3.24 -36.59 -46.69
CA ILE A 32 -3.52 -37.14 -48.02
C ILE A 32 -5.01 -36.93 -48.36
N MET A 33 -5.25 -36.22 -49.47
CA MET A 33 -6.60 -36.00 -50.00
C MET A 33 -7.12 -37.21 -50.75
N GLY A 34 -8.17 -37.83 -50.23
CA GLY A 34 -9.05 -38.75 -50.97
C GLY A 34 -10.30 -38.03 -51.46
N LYS A 35 -10.51 -37.96 -52.78
CA LYS A 35 -11.76 -37.47 -53.42
C LYS A 35 -12.92 -38.44 -53.21
N GLY A 36 -14.04 -38.00 -52.62
CA GLY A 36 -15.26 -38.77 -52.50
C GLY A 36 -16.49 -37.95 -52.14
N LYS A 37 -17.36 -37.74 -53.08
CA LYS A 37 -18.81 -37.43 -53.19
C LYS A 37 -19.56 -36.69 -52.07
N LYS A 38 -20.18 -35.56 -52.52
CA LYS A 38 -21.41 -34.79 -52.17
C LYS A 38 -22.09 -35.00 -50.80
N GLY A 39 -22.25 -33.91 -50.03
CA GLY A 39 -23.48 -33.58 -49.34
C GLY A 39 -23.51 -33.85 -47.83
N GLY A 40 -22.61 -33.28 -47.03
CA GLY A 40 -22.79 -33.18 -45.59
C GLY A 40 -21.85 -32.11 -45.06
N LYS A 41 -22.35 -31.16 -44.28
CA LYS A 41 -21.50 -30.18 -43.58
C LYS A 41 -20.44 -30.93 -42.77
N ARG A 42 -19.17 -30.83 -43.15
CA ARG A 42 -18.05 -31.44 -42.42
C ARG A 42 -17.96 -30.82 -41.03
N LEU A 43 -18.27 -31.59 -39.99
CA LEU A 43 -18.07 -31.20 -38.59
C LEU A 43 -16.58 -30.88 -38.39
N THR A 44 -16.31 -29.65 -38.04
CA THR A 44 -14.94 -29.20 -37.68
C THR A 44 -14.63 -29.60 -36.24
N LYS A 45 -13.35 -29.72 -35.88
CA LYS A 45 -12.91 -29.95 -34.47
C LYS A 45 -13.58 -28.97 -33.51
N LYS A 46 -13.70 -27.70 -33.91
CA LYS A 46 -14.35 -26.64 -33.12
C LYS A 46 -15.84 -26.88 -32.89
N GLU A 47 -16.54 -27.35 -33.90
CA GLU A 47 -17.98 -27.62 -33.84
C GLU A 47 -18.28 -28.87 -33.01
N LEU A 48 -17.45 -29.92 -33.15
CA LEU A 48 -17.55 -31.14 -32.38
C LEU A 48 -17.21 -30.90 -30.90
N SER A 49 -16.16 -30.12 -30.60
CA SER A 49 -15.82 -29.72 -29.24
C SER A 49 -16.97 -28.95 -28.56
N LYS A 50 -17.64 -28.05 -29.28
CA LYS A 50 -18.79 -27.33 -28.76
C LYS A 50 -19.95 -28.27 -28.42
N ARG A 51 -20.28 -29.22 -29.28
CA ARG A 51 -21.34 -30.22 -29.04
C ARG A 51 -21.01 -31.16 -27.88
N LEU A 52 -19.72 -31.52 -27.72
CA LEU A 52 -19.29 -32.35 -26.59
C LEU A 52 -19.44 -31.58 -25.27
N VAL A 53 -19.06 -30.29 -25.23
CA VAL A 53 -19.24 -29.44 -24.05
C VAL A 53 -20.74 -29.35 -23.68
N GLU A 54 -21.60 -29.00 -24.63
CA GLU A 54 -23.05 -28.91 -24.41
C GLU A 54 -23.62 -30.26 -23.90
N PHE A 55 -23.24 -31.37 -24.54
CA PHE A 55 -23.71 -32.68 -24.16
C PHE A 55 -23.28 -33.13 -22.75
N PHE A 56 -22.03 -32.89 -22.36
CA PHE A 56 -21.56 -33.18 -21.00
C PHE A 56 -22.18 -32.26 -19.97
N THR A 57 -22.43 -31.00 -20.31
CA THR A 57 -23.09 -30.02 -19.43
C THR A 57 -24.54 -30.43 -19.16
N ASP A 58 -25.29 -30.87 -20.20
CA ASP A 58 -26.65 -31.35 -20.08
C ASP A 58 -26.76 -32.68 -19.29
N ASN A 59 -25.65 -33.40 -19.16
CA ASN A 59 -25.56 -34.69 -18.45
C ASN A 59 -24.54 -34.63 -17.29
N ALA A 60 -24.46 -33.54 -16.58
CA ALA A 60 -23.38 -33.22 -15.64
C ALA A 60 -23.14 -34.29 -14.54
N GLU A 61 -24.20 -34.95 -14.06
CA GLU A 61 -24.12 -35.95 -12.98
C GLU A 61 -23.87 -37.38 -13.49
N ARG A 62 -23.91 -37.59 -14.80
CA ARG A 62 -23.85 -38.92 -15.38
C ARG A 62 -22.43 -39.29 -15.83
N THR A 63 -22.07 -40.54 -15.58
CA THR A 63 -20.92 -41.20 -16.25
C THR A 63 -21.37 -41.70 -17.60
N LEU A 64 -20.75 -41.22 -18.68
CA LEU A 64 -21.14 -41.46 -20.06
C LEU A 64 -20.09 -42.33 -20.76
N SER A 65 -20.53 -43.39 -21.42
CA SER A 65 -19.68 -44.26 -22.22
C SER A 65 -19.49 -43.74 -23.64
N PHE A 66 -18.40 -44.11 -24.31
CA PHE A 66 -18.19 -43.80 -25.72
C PHE A 66 -19.37 -44.16 -26.59
N LYS A 67 -20.01 -45.30 -26.30
CA LYS A 67 -21.17 -45.78 -27.07
C LYS A 67 -22.38 -44.83 -26.95
N GLU A 68 -22.65 -44.30 -25.76
CA GLU A 68 -23.71 -43.33 -25.52
C GLU A 68 -23.39 -41.97 -26.17
N ILE A 69 -22.17 -41.49 -26.02
CA ILE A 69 -21.70 -40.22 -26.60
C ILE A 69 -21.81 -40.24 -28.12
N PHE A 70 -21.27 -41.30 -28.77
CA PHE A 70 -21.30 -41.43 -30.23
C PHE A 70 -22.71 -41.52 -30.79
N ARG A 71 -23.62 -42.27 -30.09
CA ARG A 71 -25.02 -42.39 -30.48
C ARG A 71 -25.75 -41.05 -30.36
N SER A 72 -25.60 -40.35 -29.24
CA SER A 72 -26.32 -39.12 -28.97
C SER A 72 -25.85 -37.94 -29.87
N LEU A 73 -24.58 -37.93 -30.22
CA LEU A 73 -24.01 -36.90 -31.09
C LEU A 73 -24.01 -37.28 -32.58
N HIS A 74 -24.59 -38.45 -32.93
CA HIS A 74 -24.65 -39.01 -34.31
C HIS A 74 -23.28 -39.07 -34.98
N LEU A 75 -22.27 -39.60 -34.25
CA LEU A 75 -20.90 -39.77 -34.76
C LEU A 75 -20.76 -41.13 -35.43
N ASP A 76 -21.20 -41.24 -36.69
CA ASP A 76 -21.33 -42.55 -37.36
C ASP A 76 -20.04 -43.02 -38.04
N THR A 77 -19.09 -42.13 -38.32
CA THR A 77 -17.86 -42.46 -39.03
C THR A 77 -16.67 -42.66 -38.09
N HIS A 78 -15.79 -43.60 -38.42
CA HIS A 78 -14.59 -43.88 -37.63
C HIS A 78 -13.73 -42.63 -37.38
N PRO A 79 -13.45 -41.74 -38.36
CA PRO A 79 -12.66 -40.50 -38.14
C PRO A 79 -13.32 -39.53 -37.16
N LEU A 80 -14.66 -39.40 -37.13
CA LEU A 80 -15.38 -38.54 -36.21
C LEU A 80 -15.34 -39.11 -34.78
N LYS A 81 -15.40 -40.43 -34.62
CA LYS A 81 -15.26 -41.10 -33.32
C LYS A 81 -13.86 -40.88 -32.74
N MET A 82 -12.83 -41.08 -33.56
CA MET A 82 -11.42 -40.82 -33.13
C MET A 82 -11.22 -39.34 -32.75
N LEU A 83 -11.69 -38.42 -33.57
CA LEU A 83 -11.64 -36.99 -33.25
C LEU A 83 -12.36 -36.63 -31.94
N ALA A 84 -13.53 -37.29 -31.66
CA ALA A 84 -14.22 -37.07 -30.41
C ALA A 84 -13.45 -37.62 -29.20
N ILE A 85 -12.80 -38.80 -29.35
CA ILE A 85 -11.92 -39.36 -28.31
C ILE A 85 -10.78 -38.41 -28.03
N ASP A 86 -10.05 -37.94 -29.06
CA ASP A 86 -8.93 -36.99 -28.91
C ASP A 86 -9.38 -35.72 -28.19
N ILE A 87 -10.57 -35.17 -28.53
CA ILE A 87 -11.11 -33.98 -27.84
C ILE A 87 -11.46 -34.29 -26.38
N MET A 88 -12.05 -35.46 -26.08
CA MET A 88 -12.37 -35.83 -24.70
C MET A 88 -11.14 -36.11 -23.85
N GLU A 89 -10.05 -36.66 -24.44
CA GLU A 89 -8.76 -36.79 -23.77
C GLU A 89 -8.13 -35.44 -23.50
N GLU A 90 -8.17 -34.50 -24.46
CA GLU A 90 -7.77 -33.11 -24.23
C GLU A 90 -8.60 -32.47 -23.10
N MET A 91 -9.91 -32.68 -23.07
CA MET A 91 -10.79 -32.18 -22.01
C MET A 91 -10.49 -32.83 -20.65
N ALA A 92 -10.10 -34.09 -20.62
CA ALA A 92 -9.71 -34.77 -19.37
C ALA A 92 -8.36 -34.31 -18.87
N TRP A 93 -7.41 -34.07 -19.78
CA TRP A 93 -6.11 -33.45 -19.44
C TRP A 93 -6.28 -32.04 -18.85
N ASP A 94 -7.31 -31.35 -19.29
CA ASP A 94 -7.65 -29.99 -18.85
C ASP A 94 -8.57 -29.97 -17.60
N ASP A 95 -8.75 -31.11 -16.93
CA ASP A 95 -9.63 -31.28 -15.77
C ASP A 95 -11.12 -30.95 -16.03
N TYR A 96 -11.54 -30.80 -17.30
CA TYR A 96 -12.93 -30.59 -17.67
C TYR A 96 -13.76 -31.86 -17.56
N LEU A 97 -13.17 -32.99 -17.95
CA LEU A 97 -13.74 -34.30 -17.77
C LEU A 97 -12.90 -35.13 -16.81
N THR A 98 -13.56 -35.97 -16.02
CA THR A 98 -12.88 -37.02 -15.26
C THR A 98 -13.01 -38.31 -16.03
N ARG A 99 -11.86 -38.94 -16.40
CA ARG A 99 -11.83 -40.29 -16.96
C ARG A 99 -12.14 -41.28 -15.84
N VAL A 100 -13.31 -41.92 -15.88
CA VAL A 100 -13.75 -42.89 -14.89
C VAL A 100 -13.22 -44.29 -15.20
N SER A 101 -13.17 -44.64 -16.50
CA SER A 101 -12.54 -45.83 -17.04
C SER A 101 -12.09 -45.61 -18.48
N ASP A 102 -11.48 -46.60 -19.12
CA ASP A 102 -10.93 -46.46 -20.49
C ASP A 102 -11.97 -46.00 -21.53
N ASN A 103 -13.25 -46.24 -21.28
CA ASN A 103 -14.33 -45.93 -22.22
C ASN A 103 -15.41 -45.03 -21.61
N GLN A 104 -15.16 -44.43 -20.45
CA GLN A 104 -16.18 -43.66 -19.71
C GLN A 104 -15.61 -42.35 -19.19
N TYR A 105 -16.35 -41.28 -19.42
CA TYR A 105 -16.06 -39.95 -18.96
C TYR A 105 -17.23 -39.36 -18.18
N ARG A 106 -16.94 -38.53 -17.23
CA ARG A 106 -17.92 -37.75 -16.47
C ARG A 106 -17.45 -36.29 -16.45
N LEU A 107 -18.40 -35.38 -16.45
CA LEU A 107 -18.09 -33.97 -16.22
C LEU A 107 -17.43 -33.81 -14.84
N ASN A 108 -16.29 -33.12 -14.79
CA ASN A 108 -15.63 -32.82 -13.52
C ASN A 108 -16.33 -31.64 -12.84
N THR A 109 -17.41 -31.94 -12.09
CA THR A 109 -18.17 -30.88 -11.40
C THR A 109 -17.42 -30.28 -10.22
N LYS A 110 -16.48 -30.99 -9.62
CA LYS A 110 -15.69 -30.51 -8.48
C LYS A 110 -14.57 -29.55 -8.89
N GLY A 111 -14.03 -29.69 -10.11
CA GLY A 111 -12.98 -28.81 -10.64
C GLY A 111 -13.49 -27.63 -11.47
N GLN A 112 -14.78 -27.55 -11.75
CA GLN A 112 -15.35 -26.51 -12.63
C GLN A 112 -15.73 -25.24 -11.92
N LEU A 113 -16.07 -25.30 -10.64
CA LEU A 113 -16.45 -24.14 -9.85
C LEU A 113 -15.31 -23.76 -8.91
N GLN A 114 -14.84 -22.55 -9.06
CA GLN A 114 -13.83 -21.98 -8.15
C GLN A 114 -14.31 -20.65 -7.61
N GLU A 115 -13.96 -20.37 -6.36
CA GLU A 115 -14.15 -19.07 -5.72
C GLU A 115 -12.83 -18.33 -5.64
N GLY A 116 -12.90 -16.99 -5.73
CA GLY A 116 -11.72 -16.15 -5.70
C GLY A 116 -12.02 -14.71 -6.06
N THR A 117 -10.96 -13.97 -6.35
CA THR A 117 -11.02 -12.53 -6.61
C THR A 117 -10.96 -12.25 -8.10
N PHE A 118 -11.92 -11.42 -8.58
CA PHE A 118 -11.94 -10.92 -9.94
C PHE A 118 -11.11 -9.64 -10.06
N ILE A 119 -10.19 -9.60 -11.02
CA ILE A 119 -9.33 -8.44 -11.29
C ILE A 119 -9.65 -7.90 -12.68
N ARG A 120 -10.25 -6.70 -12.71
CA ARG A 120 -10.59 -6.01 -13.94
C ARG A 120 -9.38 -5.26 -14.49
N LYS A 121 -9.14 -5.36 -15.80
CA LYS A 121 -8.08 -4.65 -16.50
C LYS A 121 -8.66 -3.73 -17.58
N ALA A 122 -8.06 -2.55 -17.74
CA ALA A 122 -8.51 -1.54 -18.70
C ALA A 122 -8.56 -2.04 -20.17
N ASN A 123 -7.75 -3.05 -20.51
CA ASN A 123 -7.70 -3.66 -21.84
C ASN A 123 -8.72 -4.81 -22.03
N GLY A 124 -9.65 -5.02 -21.08
CA GLY A 124 -10.64 -6.10 -21.12
C GLY A 124 -10.09 -7.51 -20.96
N LYS A 125 -8.78 -7.66 -20.71
CA LYS A 125 -8.15 -8.95 -20.41
C LYS A 125 -8.17 -9.19 -18.89
N ASN A 126 -9.36 -9.38 -18.34
CA ASN A 126 -9.55 -9.56 -16.91
C ASN A 126 -8.97 -10.89 -16.44
N THR A 127 -8.66 -10.98 -15.15
CA THR A 127 -8.14 -12.19 -14.53
C THR A 127 -8.96 -12.54 -13.30
N PHE A 128 -9.06 -13.83 -13.03
CA PHE A 128 -9.61 -14.40 -11.80
C PHE A 128 -8.47 -15.06 -11.04
N THR A 129 -8.32 -14.72 -9.78
CA THR A 129 -7.32 -15.30 -8.88
C THR A 129 -8.04 -16.22 -7.89
N PRO A 130 -7.85 -17.55 -7.99
CA PRO A 130 -8.48 -18.51 -7.08
C PRO A 130 -7.99 -18.38 -5.64
N ASP A 131 -8.88 -18.64 -4.66
CA ASP A 131 -8.55 -18.63 -3.24
C ASP A 131 -7.61 -19.78 -2.83
N ASP A 132 -7.55 -20.87 -3.61
CA ASP A 132 -6.68 -22.03 -3.37
C ASP A 132 -5.21 -21.81 -3.77
N GLY A 133 -4.86 -20.61 -4.26
CA GLY A 133 -3.52 -20.26 -4.71
C GLY A 133 -3.13 -20.85 -6.06
N SER A 134 -4.05 -21.45 -6.80
CA SER A 134 -3.78 -21.96 -8.15
C SER A 134 -3.55 -20.83 -9.16
N THR A 135 -3.06 -21.17 -10.36
CA THR A 135 -2.71 -20.19 -11.39
C THR A 135 -3.90 -19.32 -11.78
N PRO A 136 -3.77 -17.99 -11.85
CA PRO A 136 -4.84 -17.09 -12.27
C PRO A 136 -5.40 -17.43 -13.65
N LEU A 137 -6.72 -17.35 -13.78
CA LEU A 137 -7.45 -17.68 -15.00
C LEU A 137 -7.83 -16.41 -15.76
N PHE A 138 -7.84 -16.49 -17.08
CA PHE A 138 -8.32 -15.40 -17.94
C PHE A 138 -9.85 -15.36 -17.96
N VAL A 139 -10.43 -14.15 -17.84
CA VAL A 139 -11.87 -13.89 -17.96
C VAL A 139 -12.11 -12.85 -19.04
N ALA A 140 -12.72 -13.24 -20.14
CA ALA A 140 -13.12 -12.29 -21.19
C ALA A 140 -14.20 -11.32 -20.66
N GLU A 141 -14.23 -10.08 -21.16
CA GLU A 141 -15.20 -9.06 -20.72
C GLU A 141 -16.65 -9.56 -20.77
N ARG A 142 -17.04 -10.22 -21.86
CA ARG A 142 -18.38 -10.82 -22.02
C ARG A 142 -18.73 -11.92 -21.01
N ASN A 143 -17.71 -12.48 -20.34
CA ASN A 143 -17.85 -13.57 -19.36
C ASN A 143 -17.69 -13.03 -17.93
N SER A 144 -17.60 -11.72 -17.74
CA SER A 144 -17.33 -11.08 -16.45
C SER A 144 -18.58 -10.88 -15.58
N MET A 145 -19.79 -11.05 -16.13
CA MET A 145 -21.07 -10.81 -15.43
C MET A 145 -21.13 -9.44 -14.73
N TYR A 146 -20.50 -8.43 -15.33
CA TYR A 146 -20.35 -7.07 -14.75
C TYR A 146 -19.56 -7.00 -13.43
N ALA A 147 -18.83 -8.05 -13.04
CA ALA A 147 -18.01 -8.04 -11.84
C ALA A 147 -17.04 -6.85 -11.84
N LEU A 148 -16.85 -6.24 -10.70
CA LEU A 148 -15.95 -5.10 -10.50
C LEU A 148 -14.57 -5.57 -10.08
N ASN A 149 -13.60 -4.68 -10.16
CA ASN A 149 -12.25 -4.96 -9.69
C ASN A 149 -12.25 -5.23 -8.18
N GLY A 150 -11.76 -6.40 -7.78
CA GLY A 150 -11.71 -6.83 -6.39
C GLY A 150 -12.95 -7.60 -5.92
N ASP A 151 -13.96 -7.78 -6.75
CA ASP A 151 -15.15 -8.56 -6.38
C ASP A 151 -14.79 -10.02 -6.09
N ARG A 152 -15.39 -10.56 -5.06
CA ARG A 152 -15.33 -12.00 -4.79
C ARG A 152 -16.39 -12.70 -5.65
N VAL A 153 -15.95 -13.61 -6.49
CA VAL A 153 -16.80 -14.25 -7.48
C VAL A 153 -16.64 -15.76 -7.45
N ARG A 154 -17.68 -16.44 -7.90
CA ARG A 154 -17.63 -17.85 -8.27
C ARG A 154 -17.56 -17.94 -9.79
N VAL A 155 -16.60 -18.69 -10.29
CA VAL A 155 -16.40 -18.89 -11.72
C VAL A 155 -16.58 -20.34 -12.11
N SER A 156 -17.00 -20.55 -13.36
CA SER A 156 -16.93 -21.83 -14.04
C SER A 156 -15.73 -21.84 -14.98
N ILE A 157 -14.90 -22.87 -14.90
CA ILE A 157 -13.77 -23.05 -15.81
C ILE A 157 -14.30 -23.52 -17.15
N MET A 158 -13.97 -22.77 -18.20
CA MET A 158 -14.40 -23.09 -19.56
C MET A 158 -13.45 -24.07 -20.22
N ALA A 159 -13.99 -24.99 -21.03
CA ALA A 159 -13.18 -25.85 -21.90
C ALA A 159 -12.34 -25.00 -22.86
N ARG A 160 -11.08 -25.38 -23.03
CA ARG A 160 -10.06 -24.62 -23.79
C ARG A 160 -10.49 -24.26 -25.22
N ARG A 161 -10.24 -23.02 -25.57
CA ARG A 161 -10.18 -22.56 -26.95
C ARG A 161 -8.77 -22.00 -27.23
N ARG A 162 -8.16 -22.42 -28.36
CA ARG A 162 -6.92 -21.90 -28.97
C ARG A 162 -5.86 -21.35 -27.98
N ASN A 163 -4.65 -21.86 -28.04
CA ASN A 163 -3.44 -21.41 -27.35
C ASN A 163 -3.24 -21.82 -25.88
N HIS A 164 -3.85 -22.92 -25.41
CA HIS A 164 -3.55 -23.52 -24.10
C HIS A 164 -3.75 -22.61 -22.84
N ILE A 165 -4.53 -21.53 -22.93
CA ILE A 165 -4.87 -20.68 -21.78
C ILE A 165 -6.23 -21.14 -21.24
N LYS A 166 -6.31 -21.48 -19.95
CA LYS A 166 -7.57 -21.75 -19.27
C LYS A 166 -8.35 -20.43 -19.17
N GLU A 167 -9.62 -20.46 -19.61
CA GLU A 167 -10.55 -19.33 -19.50
C GLU A 167 -11.60 -19.66 -18.43
N ALA A 168 -12.09 -18.63 -17.74
CA ALA A 168 -13.18 -18.75 -16.79
C ALA A 168 -14.33 -17.81 -17.13
N GLN A 169 -15.54 -18.17 -16.70
CA GLN A 169 -16.75 -17.37 -16.76
C GLN A 169 -17.25 -17.12 -15.35
N VAL A 170 -17.48 -15.88 -14.99
CA VAL A 170 -18.16 -15.52 -13.74
C VAL A 170 -19.62 -15.99 -13.85
N ILE A 171 -20.05 -16.79 -12.89
CA ILE A 171 -21.43 -17.31 -12.80
C ILE A 171 -22.19 -16.69 -11.64
N GLU A 172 -21.48 -16.17 -10.65
CA GLU A 172 -22.06 -15.53 -9.48
C GLU A 172 -21.08 -14.51 -8.89
N ILE A 173 -21.59 -13.37 -8.45
CA ILE A 173 -20.85 -12.40 -7.65
C ILE A 173 -21.23 -12.65 -6.19
N LEU A 174 -20.29 -13.21 -5.42
CA LEU A 174 -20.50 -13.56 -4.02
C LEU A 174 -20.49 -12.33 -3.11
N GLN A 175 -19.62 -11.39 -3.42
CA GLN A 175 -19.48 -10.15 -2.68
C GLN A 175 -18.86 -9.06 -3.56
N HIS A 176 -19.47 -7.90 -3.61
CA HIS A 176 -18.86 -6.74 -4.24
C HIS A 176 -17.76 -6.16 -3.36
N ALA A 177 -16.62 -5.79 -3.97
CA ALA A 177 -15.50 -5.16 -3.29
C ALA A 177 -15.85 -3.76 -2.77
N ARG A 178 -16.77 -3.09 -3.44
CA ARG A 178 -17.30 -1.77 -3.06
C ARG A 178 -18.75 -1.61 -3.49
N ASP A 179 -19.49 -0.83 -2.72
CA ASP A 179 -20.86 -0.43 -3.03
C ASP A 179 -20.99 1.08 -3.27
N THR A 180 -19.88 1.80 -3.18
CA THR A 180 -19.83 3.27 -3.21
C THR A 180 -18.93 3.73 -4.34
N PHE A 181 -19.43 4.68 -5.14
CA PHE A 181 -18.77 5.23 -6.32
C PHE A 181 -18.75 6.76 -6.28
N VAL A 182 -17.72 7.34 -6.88
CA VAL A 182 -17.55 8.78 -7.00
C VAL A 182 -17.53 9.16 -8.48
N GLY A 183 -18.22 10.22 -8.82
CA GLY A 183 -18.30 10.71 -10.19
C GLY A 183 -18.94 12.08 -10.28
N THR A 184 -19.29 12.48 -11.50
CA THR A 184 -19.96 13.74 -11.77
C THR A 184 -21.44 13.51 -12.02
N LEU A 185 -22.28 14.26 -11.35
CA LEU A 185 -23.73 14.21 -11.55
C LEU A 185 -24.12 14.83 -12.89
N ARG A 186 -24.99 14.13 -13.59
CA ARG A 186 -25.73 14.64 -14.75
C ARG A 186 -27.21 14.53 -14.44
N VAL A 187 -27.87 15.67 -14.36
CA VAL A 187 -29.27 15.77 -13.97
C VAL A 187 -30.06 16.39 -15.12
N ASP A 188 -30.85 15.56 -15.80
CA ASP A 188 -31.76 15.97 -16.85
C ASP A 188 -33.20 16.04 -16.31
N LYS A 189 -34.19 16.49 -17.16
CA LYS A 189 -35.58 16.66 -16.72
C LYS A 189 -36.19 15.39 -16.12
N ASP A 190 -35.91 14.24 -16.68
CA ASP A 190 -36.54 12.96 -16.31
C ASP A 190 -35.60 11.98 -15.61
N LEU A 191 -34.29 12.14 -15.78
CA LEU A 191 -33.27 11.19 -15.33
C LEU A 191 -32.12 11.91 -14.63
N ALA A 192 -31.61 11.31 -13.59
CA ALA A 192 -30.34 11.70 -13.02
C ALA A 192 -29.40 10.48 -12.98
N MET A 193 -28.12 10.73 -13.24
CA MET A 193 -27.10 9.69 -13.26
C MET A 193 -25.78 10.20 -12.72
N LEU A 194 -24.98 9.28 -12.18
CA LEU A 194 -23.59 9.51 -11.87
C LEU A 194 -22.74 9.00 -13.02
N VAL A 195 -21.95 9.88 -13.61
CA VAL A 195 -20.93 9.54 -14.60
C VAL A 195 -19.62 9.31 -13.87
N THR A 196 -19.15 8.06 -13.84
CA THR A 196 -17.91 7.68 -13.14
C THR A 196 -16.71 7.91 -14.05
N PRO A 197 -15.58 8.47 -13.56
CA PRO A 197 -14.36 8.61 -14.35
C PRO A 197 -13.67 7.27 -14.54
N GLY A 198 -13.15 7.04 -15.76
CA GLY A 198 -12.23 5.95 -16.06
C GLY A 198 -12.88 4.63 -16.49
N THR A 199 -12.03 3.63 -16.67
CA THR A 199 -12.35 2.31 -17.25
C THR A 199 -12.77 1.25 -16.21
N LEU A 200 -12.71 1.57 -14.93
CA LEU A 200 -12.98 0.61 -13.85
C LEU A 200 -14.47 0.30 -13.69
N TYR A 201 -15.33 1.22 -14.10
CA TYR A 201 -16.76 1.04 -14.15
C TYR A 201 -17.32 1.69 -15.42
N THR A 202 -17.97 0.91 -16.27
CA THR A 202 -18.35 1.32 -17.64
C THR A 202 -19.82 1.71 -17.79
N HIS A 203 -20.58 1.68 -16.70
CA HIS A 203 -22.02 1.96 -16.73
C HIS A 203 -22.35 3.18 -15.88
N ASP A 204 -23.21 4.06 -16.38
CA ASP A 204 -23.75 5.15 -15.59
C ASP A 204 -24.69 4.62 -14.51
N ILE A 205 -24.59 5.19 -13.30
CA ILE A 205 -25.43 4.80 -12.16
C ILE A 205 -26.67 5.69 -12.15
N ILE A 206 -27.84 5.10 -12.32
CA ILE A 206 -29.12 5.82 -12.28
C ILE A 206 -29.43 6.24 -10.84
N ILE A 207 -29.85 7.49 -10.67
CA ILE A 207 -30.19 8.06 -9.37
C ILE A 207 -31.63 8.56 -9.39
N PRO A 208 -32.55 7.97 -8.59
CA PRO A 208 -33.88 8.52 -8.42
C PRO A 208 -33.83 9.96 -7.91
N ARG A 209 -34.63 10.87 -8.47
CA ARG A 209 -34.59 12.30 -8.11
C ARG A 209 -34.74 12.58 -6.61
N LYS A 210 -35.58 11.81 -5.93
CA LYS A 210 -35.78 11.90 -4.48
C LYS A 210 -34.53 11.60 -3.66
N LYS A 211 -33.51 10.95 -4.30
CA LYS A 211 -32.26 10.51 -3.69
C LYS A 211 -31.04 11.33 -4.12
N LEU A 212 -31.24 12.48 -4.77
CA LEU A 212 -30.16 13.39 -5.22
C LEU A 212 -29.52 14.24 -4.12
N ARG A 213 -30.17 14.37 -2.95
CA ARG A 213 -29.70 15.22 -1.85
C ARG A 213 -29.34 16.67 -2.25
N GLY A 214 -30.05 17.24 -3.23
CA GLY A 214 -29.79 18.59 -3.71
C GLY A 214 -28.66 18.72 -4.72
N GLY A 215 -28.03 17.62 -5.15
CA GLY A 215 -26.99 17.62 -6.17
C GLY A 215 -27.49 18.12 -7.53
N LYS A 216 -26.63 18.83 -8.24
CA LYS A 216 -26.89 19.47 -9.53
C LYS A 216 -26.00 18.90 -10.61
N THR A 217 -26.34 19.12 -11.87
CA THR A 217 -25.48 18.79 -12.99
C THR A 217 -24.13 19.49 -12.86
N GLY A 218 -23.04 18.73 -12.97
CA GLY A 218 -21.67 19.20 -12.82
C GLY A 218 -21.09 19.05 -11.42
N ASP A 219 -21.90 18.66 -10.41
CA ASP A 219 -21.39 18.39 -9.07
C ASP A 219 -20.68 17.04 -9.01
N LYS A 220 -19.58 16.97 -8.29
CA LYS A 220 -18.96 15.74 -7.83
C LYS A 220 -19.77 15.17 -6.67
N ALA A 221 -20.07 13.89 -6.71
CA ALA A 221 -20.86 13.24 -5.68
C ALA A 221 -20.38 11.82 -5.38
N VAL A 222 -20.65 11.40 -4.15
CA VAL A 222 -20.48 10.02 -3.69
C VAL A 222 -21.85 9.36 -3.74
N VAL A 223 -21.95 8.25 -4.47
CA VAL A 223 -23.18 7.48 -4.66
C VAL A 223 -23.00 6.08 -4.15
N LYS A 224 -23.93 5.63 -3.32
CA LYS A 224 -24.01 4.24 -2.87
C LYS A 224 -24.98 3.47 -3.75
N ILE A 225 -24.58 2.29 -4.21
CA ILE A 225 -25.45 1.41 -4.97
C ILE A 225 -26.55 0.86 -4.06
N THR A 226 -27.79 0.94 -4.51
CA THR A 226 -28.96 0.39 -3.83
C THR A 226 -29.53 -0.80 -4.57
N GLN A 227 -29.24 -0.93 -5.87
CA GLN A 227 -29.66 -2.06 -6.68
C GLN A 227 -28.59 -2.36 -7.75
N TRP A 228 -28.12 -3.59 -7.74
CA TRP A 228 -27.22 -4.13 -8.76
C TRP A 228 -28.00 -4.68 -9.95
N PRO A 229 -27.39 -4.81 -11.15
CA PRO A 229 -28.03 -5.44 -12.29
C PRO A 229 -28.34 -6.91 -11.98
N ASP A 230 -29.53 -7.32 -12.40
CA ASP A 230 -29.99 -8.72 -12.35
C ASP A 230 -30.68 -9.11 -13.66
N ALA A 231 -31.33 -10.28 -13.70
CA ALA A 231 -32.03 -10.76 -14.88
C ALA A 231 -33.18 -9.83 -15.32
N ASP A 232 -33.84 -9.20 -14.35
CA ASP A 232 -35.02 -8.35 -14.56
C ASP A 232 -34.65 -6.87 -14.72
N HIS A 233 -33.54 -6.45 -14.10
CA HIS A 233 -33.08 -5.05 -14.04
C HIS A 233 -31.66 -4.93 -14.60
N LYS A 234 -31.54 -4.36 -15.79
CA LYS A 234 -30.24 -4.20 -16.46
C LYS A 234 -29.42 -3.01 -15.97
N ASN A 235 -30.05 -2.07 -15.27
CA ASN A 235 -29.43 -0.83 -14.86
C ASN A 235 -29.02 -0.87 -13.38
N VAL A 236 -27.89 -0.26 -13.07
CA VAL A 236 -27.45 -0.03 -11.69
C VAL A 236 -28.17 1.19 -11.15
N VAL A 237 -28.74 1.08 -9.96
CA VAL A 237 -29.42 2.18 -9.27
C VAL A 237 -28.69 2.51 -7.98
N GLY A 238 -28.52 3.81 -7.71
CA GLY A 238 -27.87 4.28 -6.49
C GLY A 238 -28.56 5.48 -5.86
N GLU A 239 -28.03 5.87 -4.72
CA GLU A 239 -28.45 7.09 -4.01
C GLU A 239 -27.22 7.94 -3.69
N VAL A 240 -27.36 9.25 -3.78
CA VAL A 240 -26.32 10.19 -3.36
C VAL A 240 -26.15 10.08 -1.85
N VAL A 241 -24.95 9.78 -1.39
CA VAL A 241 -24.55 9.77 0.03
C VAL A 241 -24.05 11.15 0.43
N ASP A 242 -23.20 11.75 -0.41
CA ASP A 242 -22.64 13.08 -0.20
C ASP A 242 -22.47 13.82 -1.53
N VAL A 243 -22.72 15.14 -1.52
CA VAL A 243 -22.39 16.05 -2.62
C VAL A 243 -21.12 16.79 -2.24
N ILE A 244 -20.04 16.52 -2.95
CA ILE A 244 -18.73 17.09 -2.65
C ILE A 244 -18.68 18.57 -3.05
N GLY A 245 -19.17 18.88 -4.26
CA GLY A 245 -19.24 20.24 -4.78
C GLY A 245 -19.07 20.32 -6.30
N PRO A 246 -18.98 21.52 -6.86
CA PRO A 246 -18.88 21.74 -8.32
C PRO A 246 -17.52 21.30 -8.87
N THR A 247 -17.52 20.69 -10.05
CA THR A 247 -16.31 20.29 -10.78
C THR A 247 -15.42 21.49 -11.06
N GLY A 248 -14.10 21.33 -10.88
CA GLY A 248 -13.07 22.34 -11.18
C GLY A 248 -12.63 23.17 -10.00
N ASP A 249 -13.26 23.02 -8.86
CA ASP A 249 -12.79 23.56 -7.59
C ASP A 249 -11.71 22.62 -7.01
N ASN A 250 -10.56 23.18 -6.56
CA ASN A 250 -9.43 22.38 -6.08
C ASN A 250 -9.82 21.53 -4.85
N ASP A 251 -10.57 22.09 -3.90
CA ASP A 251 -11.02 21.37 -2.71
C ASP A 251 -11.92 20.20 -3.09
N VAL A 252 -12.81 20.43 -4.05
CA VAL A 252 -13.73 19.41 -4.56
C VAL A 252 -12.99 18.30 -5.27
N GLU A 253 -12.00 18.63 -6.11
CA GLU A 253 -11.22 17.61 -6.82
C GLU A 253 -10.36 16.78 -5.84
N MET A 254 -9.72 17.40 -4.84
CA MET A 254 -8.95 16.68 -3.81
C MET A 254 -9.84 15.77 -2.96
N ASN A 255 -11.00 16.26 -2.51
CA ASN A 255 -11.97 15.45 -1.77
C ASN A 255 -12.55 14.31 -2.64
N THR A 256 -12.70 14.55 -3.96
CA THR A 256 -13.09 13.53 -4.93
C THR A 256 -12.06 12.41 -5.01
N ILE A 257 -10.77 12.74 -5.07
CA ILE A 257 -9.68 11.74 -5.05
C ILE A 257 -9.74 10.92 -3.77
N LEU A 258 -9.84 11.57 -2.61
CA LEU A 258 -9.95 10.87 -1.32
C LEU A 258 -11.14 9.90 -1.31
N ALA A 259 -12.32 10.37 -1.73
CA ALA A 259 -13.52 9.56 -1.79
C ALA A 259 -13.40 8.37 -2.75
N GLN A 260 -12.72 8.53 -3.91
CA GLN A 260 -12.46 7.45 -4.88
C GLN A 260 -11.62 6.32 -4.28
N TYR A 261 -10.69 6.64 -3.39
CA TYR A 261 -9.86 5.67 -2.68
C TYR A 261 -10.51 5.18 -1.37
N GLY A 262 -11.74 5.60 -1.07
CA GLY A 262 -12.43 5.24 0.17
C GLY A 262 -11.83 5.89 1.42
N LEU A 263 -11.04 6.95 1.24
CA LEU A 263 -10.40 7.68 2.32
C LEU A 263 -11.35 8.74 2.90
N PRO A 264 -11.39 8.92 4.22
CA PRO A 264 -12.22 9.93 4.85
C PRO A 264 -11.65 11.33 4.58
N TYR A 265 -12.48 12.24 4.10
CA TYR A 265 -12.13 13.64 3.82
C TYR A 265 -12.81 14.65 4.75
N ARG A 266 -13.65 14.18 5.66
CA ARG A 266 -14.30 14.99 6.70
C ARG A 266 -14.38 14.23 8.01
N TYR A 267 -14.39 14.93 9.13
CA TYR A 267 -14.70 14.35 10.44
C TYR A 267 -16.20 14.35 10.68
N PRO A 268 -16.73 13.33 11.40
CA PRO A 268 -18.06 13.40 11.98
C PRO A 268 -18.13 14.56 13.00
N LYS A 269 -19.22 15.35 12.99
CA LYS A 269 -19.40 16.51 13.89
C LYS A 269 -19.20 16.18 15.37
N ASN A 270 -19.71 15.04 15.81
CA ASN A 270 -19.56 14.58 17.19
C ASN A 270 -18.11 14.28 17.58
N VAL A 271 -17.25 13.90 16.62
CA VAL A 271 -15.80 13.71 16.85
C VAL A 271 -15.11 15.05 17.00
N GLU A 272 -15.42 16.03 16.13
CA GLU A 272 -14.90 17.40 16.23
C GLU A 272 -15.35 18.08 17.53
N GLU A 273 -16.61 17.95 17.90
CA GLU A 273 -17.15 18.47 19.16
C GLU A 273 -16.45 17.83 20.38
N ALA A 274 -16.16 16.53 20.33
CA ALA A 274 -15.43 15.86 21.40
C ALA A 274 -13.97 16.37 21.48
N ALA A 275 -13.29 16.54 20.35
CA ALA A 275 -11.94 17.09 20.32
C ALA A 275 -11.89 18.54 20.83
N ASN A 276 -12.92 19.35 20.51
CA ASN A 276 -13.00 20.74 20.97
C ASN A 276 -13.21 20.89 22.47
N LYS A 277 -13.71 19.86 23.17
CA LYS A 277 -13.87 19.82 24.62
C LYS A 277 -12.57 19.49 25.37
N ILE A 278 -11.57 18.95 24.67
CA ILE A 278 -10.29 18.63 25.30
C ILE A 278 -9.54 19.93 25.56
N THR A 279 -9.19 20.16 26.83
CA THR A 279 -8.31 21.24 27.24
C THR A 279 -6.86 20.79 27.09
N GLY A 280 -5.96 21.69 26.71
CA GLY A 280 -4.52 21.41 26.70
C GLY A 280 -3.84 21.77 28.02
N GLU A 281 -4.61 21.98 29.09
CA GLU A 281 -4.08 22.36 30.39
C GLU A 281 -3.35 21.20 31.05
N ILE A 282 -2.17 21.48 31.59
CA ILE A 282 -1.37 20.55 32.36
C ILE A 282 -1.77 20.71 33.83
N THR A 283 -2.22 19.63 34.45
CA THR A 283 -2.66 19.65 35.83
C THR A 283 -1.51 19.43 36.81
N PRO A 284 -1.64 19.82 38.09
CA PRO A 284 -0.64 19.50 39.12
C PRO A 284 -0.42 18.00 39.31
N GLU A 285 -1.40 17.16 38.98
CA GLU A 285 -1.27 15.70 38.94
C GLU A 285 -0.37 15.22 37.81
N ASP A 286 -0.52 15.83 36.62
CA ASP A 286 0.36 15.55 35.47
C ASP A 286 1.82 15.89 35.81
N GLU A 287 2.06 17.00 36.49
CA GLU A 287 3.41 17.42 36.90
C GLU A 287 4.10 16.44 37.86
N LYS A 288 3.33 15.82 38.77
CA LYS A 288 3.89 14.87 39.75
C LYS A 288 4.35 13.55 39.14
N GLU A 289 3.72 13.13 38.06
CA GLU A 289 3.98 11.84 37.41
C GLU A 289 5.01 11.93 36.29
N ARG A 290 5.55 13.13 36.00
CA ARG A 290 6.39 13.41 34.84
C ARG A 290 7.74 14.02 35.24
N GLU A 291 8.78 13.68 34.50
CA GLU A 291 10.07 14.37 34.62
C GLU A 291 9.98 15.74 33.92
N ASP A 292 10.49 16.77 34.60
CA ASP A 292 10.49 18.14 34.09
C ASP A 292 11.70 18.43 33.21
N PHE A 293 11.45 18.65 31.91
CA PHE A 293 12.44 19.02 30.89
C PHE A 293 12.25 20.44 30.36
N ARG A 294 11.38 21.26 30.97
CA ARG A 294 11.10 22.63 30.54
C ARG A 294 12.32 23.55 30.48
N ASN A 295 13.32 23.26 31.31
CA ASN A 295 14.57 24.04 31.39
C ASN A 295 15.74 23.40 30.62
N VAL A 296 15.50 22.35 29.85
CA VAL A 296 16.51 21.68 29.00
C VAL A 296 16.33 22.16 27.58
N PHE A 297 17.42 22.53 26.91
CA PHE A 297 17.34 22.89 25.48
C PHE A 297 16.61 21.79 24.71
N THR A 298 15.53 22.16 24.09
CA THR A 298 14.66 21.25 23.32
C THR A 298 14.26 21.95 22.01
N CYS A 299 14.27 21.22 20.90
CA CYS A 299 13.83 21.74 19.61
C CYS A 299 13.09 20.68 18.78
N THR A 300 12.26 21.14 17.87
CA THR A 300 11.72 20.31 16.79
C THR A 300 12.40 20.68 15.47
N ILE A 301 12.56 19.72 14.55
CA ILE A 301 13.16 19.93 13.23
C ILE A 301 12.28 19.21 12.20
N ASP A 302 11.54 19.99 11.41
CA ASP A 302 10.44 19.51 10.57
C ASP A 302 10.46 20.13 9.17
N PRO A 303 9.62 19.64 8.23
CA PRO A 303 9.36 20.36 6.99
C PRO A 303 8.86 21.79 7.27
N ARG A 304 9.22 22.76 6.43
CA ARG A 304 8.87 24.17 6.62
C ARG A 304 7.38 24.44 6.81
N ASP A 305 6.55 23.67 6.13
CA ASP A 305 5.08 23.76 6.11
C ASP A 305 4.38 22.86 7.15
N ALA A 306 5.13 22.09 7.95
CA ALA A 306 4.57 21.26 9.01
C ALA A 306 3.90 22.11 10.10
N LYS A 307 2.78 21.58 10.62
CA LYS A 307 2.02 22.15 11.75
C LYS A 307 1.89 21.16 12.92
N ASP A 308 2.09 19.90 12.64
CA ASP A 308 2.04 18.73 13.50
C ASP A 308 3.46 18.34 13.92
N PHE A 309 3.97 18.95 15.01
CA PHE A 309 5.30 18.63 15.55
C PHE A 309 5.17 17.48 16.51
N ASP A 310 5.35 16.25 16.00
CA ASP A 310 5.13 15.02 16.74
C ASP A 310 6.34 14.61 17.58
N ASP A 311 7.55 15.04 17.20
CA ASP A 311 8.81 14.68 17.83
C ASP A 311 9.71 15.89 18.11
N ALA A 312 10.44 15.83 19.21
CA ALA A 312 11.41 16.80 19.61
C ALA A 312 12.68 16.14 20.15
N LEU A 313 13.81 16.82 20.04
CA LEU A 313 15.07 16.41 20.65
C LEU A 313 15.49 17.41 21.71
N SER A 314 15.95 16.90 22.85
CA SER A 314 16.64 17.69 23.86
C SER A 314 18.07 17.22 24.06
N ILE A 315 18.95 18.14 24.48
CA ILE A 315 20.35 17.81 24.77
C ILE A 315 20.89 18.68 25.92
N ARG A 316 21.61 18.06 26.82
CA ARG A 316 22.44 18.73 27.84
C ARG A 316 23.63 17.86 28.24
N ARG A 317 24.63 18.45 28.88
CA ARG A 317 25.63 17.66 29.57
C ARG A 317 25.03 16.99 30.81
N ALA A 318 25.35 15.72 31.00
CA ALA A 318 24.99 15.02 32.23
C ALA A 318 25.77 15.59 33.42
N GLU A 319 25.31 15.31 34.65
CA GLU A 319 25.90 15.83 35.87
C GLU A 319 27.40 15.51 36.03
N ASP A 320 27.84 14.37 35.48
CA ASP A 320 29.27 13.98 35.48
C ASP A 320 30.14 14.77 34.51
N GLY A 321 29.53 15.61 33.66
CA GLY A 321 30.19 16.41 32.65
C GLY A 321 30.85 15.64 31.50
N LYS A 322 30.77 14.28 31.52
CA LYS A 322 31.41 13.41 30.54
C LYS A 322 30.45 12.87 29.49
N LEU A 323 29.20 12.65 29.88
CA LEU A 323 28.17 12.11 29.01
C LEU A 323 27.24 13.21 28.49
N TRP A 324 26.56 12.90 27.40
CA TRP A 324 25.46 13.67 26.88
C TRP A 324 24.15 13.04 27.29
N GLU A 325 23.27 13.79 27.93
CA GLU A 325 21.89 13.41 28.13
C GLU A 325 21.09 13.92 26.93
N VAL A 326 20.60 12.98 26.12
CA VAL A 326 19.81 13.28 24.92
C VAL A 326 18.41 12.72 25.11
N GLY A 327 17.39 13.56 25.04
CA GLY A 327 15.99 13.18 25.09
C GLY A 327 15.40 13.09 23.68
N VAL A 328 14.69 12.00 23.43
CA VAL A 328 13.81 11.84 22.27
C VAL A 328 12.38 11.88 22.79
N HIS A 329 11.69 12.95 22.50
CA HIS A 329 10.36 13.25 23.04
C HIS A 329 9.32 13.09 21.95
N ILE A 330 8.25 12.34 22.24
CA ILE A 330 7.12 12.14 21.35
C ILE A 330 5.88 12.69 22.03
N ALA A 331 5.03 13.40 21.30
CA ALA A 331 3.77 13.91 21.81
C ALA A 331 2.97 12.81 22.51
N ASP A 332 2.55 13.04 23.77
CA ASP A 332 1.80 12.06 24.57
C ASP A 332 0.32 12.08 24.19
N VAL A 333 0.02 11.63 22.97
CA VAL A 333 -1.34 11.59 22.43
C VAL A 333 -2.27 10.74 23.30
N SER A 334 -1.76 9.67 23.92
CA SER A 334 -2.57 8.76 24.73
C SER A 334 -3.07 9.37 26.03
N HIS A 335 -2.48 10.45 26.49
CA HIS A 335 -3.00 11.24 27.59
C HIS A 335 -4.37 11.89 27.24
N TYR A 336 -4.48 12.39 26.02
CA TYR A 336 -5.67 13.11 25.54
C TYR A 336 -6.70 12.22 24.86
N VAL A 337 -6.24 11.18 24.15
CA VAL A 337 -7.09 10.24 23.40
C VAL A 337 -7.09 8.90 24.13
N THR A 338 -8.07 8.74 25.00
CA THR A 338 -8.21 7.50 25.79
C THR A 338 -8.82 6.37 24.98
N GLU A 339 -8.43 5.14 25.31
CA GLU A 339 -8.92 3.92 24.65
C GLU A 339 -10.44 3.83 24.68
N GLY A 340 -11.08 3.49 23.57
CA GLY A 340 -12.52 3.36 23.42
C GLY A 340 -13.29 4.69 23.36
N SER A 341 -12.61 5.85 23.42
CA SER A 341 -13.26 7.15 23.21
C SER A 341 -13.80 7.28 21.78
N ILE A 342 -14.65 8.26 21.55
CA ILE A 342 -15.20 8.53 20.21
C ILE A 342 -14.07 8.93 19.22
N ILE A 343 -13.06 9.63 19.72
CA ILE A 343 -11.90 10.06 18.93
C ILE A 343 -11.03 8.85 18.60
N ASP A 344 -10.77 7.97 19.58
CA ASP A 344 -9.99 6.75 19.40
C ASP A 344 -10.64 5.81 18.35
N ARG A 345 -11.95 5.61 18.43
CA ARG A 345 -12.67 4.80 17.42
C ARG A 345 -12.59 5.39 16.02
N GLU A 346 -12.67 6.71 15.88
CA GLU A 346 -12.51 7.36 14.57
C GLU A 346 -11.06 7.26 14.09
N ALA A 347 -10.07 7.45 14.97
CA ALA A 347 -8.65 7.30 14.65
C ALA A 347 -8.32 5.87 14.21
N ALA A 348 -8.85 4.85 14.93
CA ALA A 348 -8.70 3.45 14.56
C ALA A 348 -9.29 3.13 13.17
N LYS A 349 -10.44 3.73 12.84
CA LYS A 349 -11.08 3.60 11.52
C LYS A 349 -10.24 4.25 10.41
N ARG A 350 -9.63 5.42 10.68
CA ARG A 350 -8.75 6.10 9.71
C ARG A 350 -7.42 5.41 9.56
N ALA A 351 -6.90 4.85 10.63
CA ALA A 351 -5.64 4.11 10.74
C ALA A 351 -4.36 4.91 10.43
N THR A 352 -4.42 5.98 9.64
CA THR A 352 -3.27 6.79 9.22
C THR A 352 -3.70 8.22 8.86
N SER A 353 -2.74 9.14 8.86
CA SER A 353 -2.88 10.44 8.19
C SER A 353 -2.58 10.28 6.69
N VAL A 354 -3.28 11.02 5.85
CA VAL A 354 -3.12 11.00 4.38
C VAL A 354 -2.55 12.33 3.92
N TYR A 355 -1.41 12.28 3.25
CA TYR A 355 -0.71 13.46 2.74
C TYR A 355 -0.99 13.62 1.25
N LEU A 356 -1.63 14.72 0.88
CA LEU A 356 -1.85 15.14 -0.51
C LEU A 356 -0.82 16.21 -0.88
N VAL A 357 -0.87 16.68 -2.12
CA VAL A 357 0.07 17.68 -2.63
C VAL A 357 -0.09 19.02 -1.89
N ASP A 358 -1.31 19.41 -1.58
CA ASP A 358 -1.69 20.71 -1.03
C ASP A 358 -2.14 20.69 0.43
N ARG A 359 -2.44 19.49 0.97
CA ARG A 359 -2.99 19.35 2.33
C ARG A 359 -2.72 17.98 2.96
N THR A 360 -2.88 17.93 4.27
CA THR A 360 -2.88 16.69 5.05
C THR A 360 -4.29 16.45 5.57
N ILE A 361 -4.79 15.22 5.43
CA ILE A 361 -5.99 14.74 6.12
C ILE A 361 -5.51 13.94 7.34
N PRO A 362 -5.51 14.51 8.52
CA PRO A 362 -4.89 13.89 9.68
C PRO A 362 -5.74 12.74 10.25
N MET A 363 -5.09 11.81 10.93
CA MET A 363 -5.76 10.71 11.63
C MET A 363 -6.57 11.21 12.83
N LEU A 364 -6.09 12.25 13.50
CA LEU A 364 -6.75 12.93 14.63
C LEU A 364 -7.25 14.30 14.20
N PRO A 365 -8.33 14.84 14.80
CA PRO A 365 -8.79 16.20 14.55
C PRO A 365 -7.66 17.24 14.71
N GLU A 366 -7.65 18.26 13.85
CA GLU A 366 -6.58 19.28 13.80
C GLU A 366 -6.33 19.94 15.15
N ARG A 367 -7.36 20.13 15.96
CA ARG A 367 -7.20 20.67 17.32
C ARG A 367 -6.23 19.84 18.16
N LEU A 368 -6.19 18.52 17.98
CA LEU A 368 -5.26 17.65 18.68
C LEU A 368 -3.91 17.65 18.00
N CYS A 369 -3.85 17.26 16.71
CA CYS A 369 -2.56 17.06 16.03
C CYS A 369 -1.78 18.34 15.77
N ASN A 370 -2.44 19.49 15.50
CA ASN A 370 -1.76 20.74 15.18
C ASN A 370 -1.58 21.68 16.38
N PHE A 371 -2.30 21.42 17.49
CA PHE A 371 -2.31 22.35 18.64
C PHE A 371 -1.97 21.64 19.96
N ILE A 372 -2.89 20.81 20.50
CA ILE A 372 -2.75 20.27 21.85
C ILE A 372 -1.56 19.33 21.95
N CYS A 373 -1.46 18.35 21.05
CA CYS A 373 -0.37 17.36 21.03
C CYS A 373 0.89 17.88 20.34
N SER A 374 0.79 18.84 19.43
CA SER A 374 1.93 19.39 18.70
C SER A 374 2.93 20.04 19.66
N LEU A 375 4.21 19.64 19.59
CA LEU A 375 5.29 20.11 20.47
C LEU A 375 5.78 21.50 20.04
N ARG A 376 4.85 22.46 20.10
CA ARG A 376 5.04 23.84 19.65
C ARG A 376 6.05 24.59 20.52
N PRO A 377 6.82 25.53 19.94
CA PRO A 377 7.79 26.31 20.70
C PRO A 377 7.08 27.19 21.75
N ASP A 378 7.77 27.44 22.86
CA ASP A 378 7.36 28.29 23.98
C ASP A 378 6.09 27.84 24.72
N GLU A 379 5.60 26.63 24.45
CA GLU A 379 4.44 26.03 25.11
C GLU A 379 4.86 24.80 25.92
N ASP A 380 4.29 24.64 27.12
CA ASP A 380 4.45 23.40 27.90
C ASP A 380 3.65 22.28 27.25
N LYS A 381 4.32 21.15 27.01
CA LYS A 381 3.73 20.00 26.32
C LYS A 381 4.02 18.70 27.04
N LEU A 382 3.01 17.83 27.06
CA LEU A 382 3.16 16.48 27.56
C LEU A 382 3.79 15.60 26.49
N ALA A 383 4.86 14.90 26.89
CA ALA A 383 5.55 13.98 26.01
C ALA A 383 5.80 12.63 26.67
N PHE A 384 5.92 11.60 25.84
CA PHE A 384 6.43 10.30 26.20
C PHE A 384 7.84 10.16 25.63
N SER A 385 8.82 9.91 26.47
CA SER A 385 10.22 10.19 26.13
C SER A 385 11.14 9.02 26.39
N VAL A 386 12.17 8.92 25.56
CA VAL A 386 13.34 8.06 25.84
C VAL A 386 14.53 8.98 26.09
N ILE A 387 15.07 8.93 27.29
CA ILE A 387 16.21 9.73 27.70
C ILE A 387 17.45 8.83 27.71
N PHE A 388 18.42 9.18 26.90
CA PHE A 388 19.66 8.46 26.71
C PHE A 388 20.82 9.15 27.41
N LEU A 389 21.72 8.39 28.03
CA LEU A 389 23.07 8.83 28.37
C LEU A 389 24.05 8.27 27.33
N LEU A 390 24.60 9.15 26.52
CA LEU A 390 25.50 8.84 25.40
C LEU A 390 26.92 9.34 25.71
N ASP A 391 27.93 8.56 25.34
CA ASP A 391 29.30 9.06 25.32
C ASP A 391 29.61 9.82 24.01
N GLU A 392 30.85 10.26 23.84
CA GLU A 392 31.29 11.03 22.67
C GLU A 392 31.25 10.25 21.36
N ASP A 393 31.23 8.91 21.41
CA ASP A 393 31.06 8.01 20.27
C ASP A 393 29.61 7.57 20.06
N ALA A 394 28.67 8.23 20.76
CA ALA A 394 27.22 7.94 20.75
C ALA A 394 26.87 6.52 21.23
N MET A 395 27.74 5.88 22.02
CA MET A 395 27.41 4.61 22.64
C MET A 395 26.45 4.84 23.80
N VAL A 396 25.32 4.11 23.79
CA VAL A 396 24.33 4.18 24.85
C VAL A 396 24.89 3.54 26.13
N ARG A 397 25.12 4.35 27.16
CA ARG A 397 25.57 3.90 28.47
C ARG A 397 24.42 3.50 29.37
N SER A 398 23.33 4.25 29.32
CA SER A 398 22.05 3.91 29.94
C SER A 398 20.91 4.65 29.24
N TYR A 399 19.69 4.22 29.53
CA TYR A 399 18.47 4.90 29.08
C TYR A 399 17.34 4.71 30.08
N ARG A 400 16.36 5.61 30.03
CA ARG A 400 15.07 5.47 30.71
C ARG A 400 13.93 5.89 29.79
N ILE A 401 12.79 5.24 29.97
CA ILE A 401 11.56 5.52 29.23
C ILE A 401 10.57 6.10 30.22
N VAL A 402 10.18 7.35 30.03
CA VAL A 402 9.45 8.13 31.02
C VAL A 402 8.45 9.08 30.35
N HIS A 403 7.42 9.48 31.12
CA HIS A 403 6.60 10.62 30.77
C HIS A 403 7.33 11.89 31.15
N THR A 404 7.26 12.93 30.31
CA THR A 404 7.95 14.20 30.54
C THR A 404 7.00 15.38 30.29
N ILE A 405 7.37 16.52 30.85
CA ILE A 405 6.87 17.85 30.44
C ILE A 405 8.03 18.55 29.79
N ILE A 406 7.85 18.96 28.55
CA ILE A 406 8.87 19.69 27.79
C ILE A 406 8.37 21.08 27.41
N ARG A 407 9.32 21.98 27.14
CA ARG A 407 9.04 23.25 26.47
C ARG A 407 10.08 23.38 25.35
N SER A 408 9.62 23.30 24.09
CA SER A 408 10.50 23.49 22.96
C SER A 408 10.96 24.95 22.89
N ASN A 409 12.27 25.17 22.82
CA ASN A 409 12.84 26.51 22.71
C ASN A 409 12.67 27.07 21.30
N ARG A 410 12.70 26.20 20.29
CA ARG A 410 12.60 26.63 18.90
C ARG A 410 12.15 25.51 17.97
N ARG A 411 11.32 25.87 17.02
CA ARG A 411 11.00 25.06 15.86
C ARG A 411 11.93 25.43 14.71
N TYR A 412 12.64 24.45 14.16
CA TYR A 412 13.48 24.59 12.98
C TYR A 412 12.86 23.94 11.76
N ALA A 413 13.09 24.52 10.58
CA ALA A 413 12.92 23.79 9.33
C ALA A 413 14.18 22.99 9.01
N TYR A 414 14.07 21.86 8.31
CA TYR A 414 15.25 21.08 7.88
C TYR A 414 16.27 21.92 7.13
N GLU A 415 15.83 22.85 6.29
CA GLU A 415 16.69 23.73 5.51
C GLU A 415 17.48 24.70 6.40
N GLU A 416 16.88 25.16 7.51
CA GLU A 416 17.55 26.07 8.47
C GLU A 416 18.67 25.35 9.21
N VAL A 417 18.39 24.13 9.71
CA VAL A 417 19.43 23.32 10.37
C VAL A 417 20.53 22.94 9.39
N GLN A 418 20.17 22.55 8.17
CA GLN A 418 21.15 22.20 7.15
C GLN A 418 22.08 23.38 6.82
N GLN A 419 21.52 24.58 6.66
CA GLN A 419 22.32 25.80 6.43
C GLN A 419 23.25 26.09 7.61
N LEU A 420 22.74 25.97 8.85
CA LEU A 420 23.54 26.15 10.05
C LEU A 420 24.73 25.17 10.10
N LEU A 421 24.49 23.91 9.77
CA LEU A 421 25.55 22.89 9.71
C LEU A 421 26.60 23.25 8.65
N GLU A 422 26.17 23.61 7.44
CA GLU A 422 27.03 24.00 6.32
C GLU A 422 27.86 25.28 6.64
N ASP A 423 27.24 26.28 7.28
CA ASP A 423 27.90 27.54 7.70
C ASP A 423 28.99 27.31 8.77
N ASN A 424 28.93 26.18 9.46
CA ASN A 424 29.92 25.74 10.44
C ASN A 424 30.88 24.65 9.90
N GLY A 425 30.91 24.46 8.58
CA GLY A 425 31.89 23.61 7.90
C GLY A 425 31.54 22.13 7.87
N VAL A 426 30.27 21.75 8.16
CA VAL A 426 29.81 20.39 7.93
C VAL A 426 29.60 20.20 6.44
N VAL A 427 30.18 19.13 5.88
CA VAL A 427 29.97 18.74 4.49
C VAL A 427 28.86 17.70 4.41
N ASP A 428 27.77 18.08 3.73
CA ASP A 428 26.59 17.20 3.60
C ASP A 428 26.93 15.83 3.01
N GLY A 429 26.32 14.81 3.58
CA GLY A 429 26.49 13.42 3.15
C GLY A 429 27.81 12.77 3.58
N THR A 430 28.68 13.47 4.29
CA THR A 430 29.92 12.91 4.85
C THR A 430 29.76 12.55 6.32
N ASN A 431 30.58 11.60 6.81
CA ASN A 431 30.64 11.29 8.23
C ASN A 431 31.64 12.20 8.98
N GLN A 432 32.18 13.24 8.31
CA GLN A 432 33.12 14.15 8.94
C GLN A 432 32.35 15.05 9.94
N PRO A 433 32.83 15.16 11.18
CA PRO A 433 32.28 16.12 12.14
C PRO A 433 32.57 17.53 11.70
N ALA A 434 31.79 18.49 12.24
CA ALA A 434 32.14 19.91 12.11
C ALA A 434 33.57 20.18 12.57
N PRO A 435 34.30 21.09 11.95
CA PRO A 435 35.58 21.57 12.46
C PRO A 435 35.42 22.12 13.89
N ALA A 436 36.52 22.16 14.63
CA ALA A 436 36.50 22.80 15.96
C ALA A 436 36.00 24.25 15.85
N PRO A 437 35.20 24.73 16.84
CA PRO A 437 34.69 26.08 16.80
C PRO A 437 35.83 27.10 16.83
N GLY A 438 35.66 28.22 16.11
CA GLY A 438 36.57 29.33 16.18
C GLY A 438 36.52 30.04 17.54
N PRO A 439 37.34 31.12 17.73
CA PRO A 439 37.40 31.85 19.01
C PRO A 439 36.06 32.44 19.48
N LYS A 440 35.12 32.62 18.56
CA LYS A 440 33.74 33.13 18.83
C LYS A 440 32.67 32.01 18.99
N GLY A 441 33.10 30.74 19.03
CA GLY A 441 32.17 29.59 19.02
C GLY A 441 31.64 29.26 17.60
N TYR A 442 30.62 28.39 17.53
CA TYR A 442 29.89 28.12 16.31
C TYR A 442 28.92 29.26 15.97
N LYS A 443 28.64 29.43 14.69
CA LYS A 443 27.74 30.48 14.18
C LYS A 443 26.29 30.00 14.23
N GLY A 444 25.41 30.84 14.72
CA GLY A 444 23.98 30.61 14.75
C GLY A 444 23.46 30.35 16.16
N GLU A 445 22.16 30.48 16.30
CA GLU A 445 21.48 30.23 17.56
C GLU A 445 21.41 28.72 17.84
N ASN A 446 21.79 28.33 19.07
CA ASN A 446 21.87 26.92 19.53
C ASN A 446 22.78 26.04 18.63
N ALA A 447 23.76 26.65 17.97
CA ALA A 447 24.64 25.95 17.06
C ALA A 447 25.46 24.84 17.74
N ASN A 448 25.87 25.03 19.00
CA ASN A 448 26.60 24.03 19.76
C ASN A 448 25.76 22.75 19.97
N GLU A 449 24.51 22.91 20.31
CA GLU A 449 23.56 21.83 20.56
C GLU A 449 23.26 21.08 19.25
N LEU A 450 22.93 21.79 18.17
CA LEU A 450 22.61 21.20 16.88
C LEU A 450 23.81 20.48 16.24
N ILE A 451 25.02 21.07 16.30
CA ILE A 451 26.23 20.43 15.80
C ILE A 451 26.62 19.23 16.64
N THR A 452 26.37 19.25 17.95
CA THR A 452 26.61 18.10 18.82
C THR A 452 25.62 16.97 18.47
N LEU A 453 24.35 17.28 18.28
CA LEU A 453 23.34 16.31 17.85
C LEU A 453 23.70 15.70 16.47
N ASP A 454 24.12 16.52 15.50
CA ASP A 454 24.58 16.02 14.19
C ASP A 454 25.77 15.08 14.32
N ARG A 455 26.77 15.44 15.13
CA ARG A 455 27.94 14.60 15.38
C ARG A 455 27.55 13.24 15.99
N LEU A 456 26.68 13.24 16.99
CA LEU A 456 26.20 12.00 17.63
C LEU A 456 25.37 11.17 16.63
N ALA A 457 24.49 11.80 15.84
CA ALA A 457 23.69 11.13 14.81
C ALA A 457 24.59 10.47 13.75
N LYS A 458 25.66 11.12 13.31
CA LYS A 458 26.65 10.56 12.37
C LYS A 458 27.34 9.31 12.95
N ARG A 459 27.67 9.30 14.23
CA ARG A 459 28.22 8.12 14.91
C ARG A 459 27.21 6.97 14.98
N LEU A 460 25.95 7.26 15.33
CA LEU A 460 24.87 6.26 15.32
C LEU A 460 24.70 5.66 13.92
N ARG A 461 24.69 6.49 12.91
CA ARG A 461 24.56 6.10 11.50
C ARG A 461 25.72 5.21 11.05
N GLU A 462 26.97 5.59 11.38
CA GLU A 462 28.14 4.80 11.06
C GLU A 462 28.07 3.41 11.68
N ALA A 463 27.69 3.33 12.97
CA ALA A 463 27.48 2.05 13.66
C ALA A 463 26.37 1.21 12.99
N ARG A 464 25.29 1.82 12.55
CA ARG A 464 24.18 1.15 11.88
C ARG A 464 24.63 0.55 10.55
N PHE A 465 25.40 1.26 9.74
CA PHE A 465 25.91 0.74 8.46
C PHE A 465 26.95 -0.36 8.66
N LYS A 466 27.84 -0.26 9.67
CA LYS A 466 28.74 -1.37 10.06
C LYS A 466 27.96 -2.64 10.42
N ASN A 467 26.78 -2.49 11.02
CA ASN A 467 25.89 -3.60 11.39
C ASN A 467 25.02 -4.11 10.23
N GLY A 468 25.20 -3.62 9.00
CA GLY A 468 24.56 -4.17 7.80
C GLY A 468 23.27 -3.48 7.40
N ALA A 469 23.08 -2.22 7.74
CA ALA A 469 22.02 -1.40 7.11
C ALA A 469 22.35 -1.15 5.62
N VAL A 470 21.32 -1.13 4.78
CA VAL A 470 21.45 -0.80 3.35
C VAL A 470 21.19 0.69 3.16
N ARG A 471 22.06 1.35 2.40
CA ARG A 471 21.92 2.77 2.03
C ARG A 471 20.93 2.87 0.87
N PHE A 472 19.94 3.75 1.00
CA PHE A 472 19.06 4.12 -0.09
C PHE A 472 18.98 5.65 -0.11
N ASP A 473 19.61 6.25 -1.11
CA ASP A 473 19.43 7.67 -1.39
C ASP A 473 18.26 7.80 -2.37
N ARG A 474 17.12 8.25 -1.89
CA ARG A 474 15.94 8.50 -2.71
C ARG A 474 15.73 9.99 -2.90
N GLU A 475 15.44 10.35 -4.12
CA GLU A 475 14.88 11.66 -4.44
C GLU A 475 13.36 11.59 -4.34
N GLU A 476 12.76 12.50 -3.59
CA GLU A 476 11.31 12.59 -3.46
C GLU A 476 10.80 13.76 -4.29
N LEU A 477 9.74 13.53 -5.08
CA LEU A 477 9.11 14.58 -5.85
C LEU A 477 8.26 15.46 -4.91
N HIS A 478 8.56 16.76 -4.91
CA HIS A 478 7.83 17.78 -4.18
C HIS A 478 7.19 18.79 -5.11
N PHE A 479 6.16 19.46 -4.63
CA PHE A 479 5.43 20.46 -5.37
C PHE A 479 5.34 21.74 -4.53
N ASP A 480 5.63 22.88 -5.18
CA ASP A 480 5.22 24.17 -4.65
C ASP A 480 3.77 24.43 -5.07
N VAL A 481 2.96 24.92 -4.17
CA VAL A 481 1.55 25.25 -4.41
C VAL A 481 1.31 26.74 -4.18
N ASP A 482 0.35 27.32 -4.91
CA ASP A 482 -0.09 28.69 -4.69
C ASP A 482 -1.06 28.77 -3.48
N GLU A 483 -1.51 29.98 -3.18
CA GLU A 483 -2.46 30.24 -2.06
C GLU A 483 -3.79 29.47 -2.20
N LYS A 484 -4.11 28.98 -3.41
CA LYS A 484 -5.31 28.20 -3.69
C LYS A 484 -5.02 26.68 -3.72
N GLY A 485 -3.80 26.25 -3.31
CA GLY A 485 -3.40 24.85 -3.31
C GLY A 485 -3.06 24.29 -4.69
N LYS A 486 -3.01 25.11 -5.74
CA LYS A 486 -2.72 24.65 -7.10
C LYS A 486 -1.20 24.49 -7.28
N PRO A 487 -0.71 23.32 -7.76
CA PRO A 487 0.71 23.11 -8.02
C PRO A 487 1.26 24.10 -9.05
N THR A 488 2.35 24.79 -8.70
CA THR A 488 3.03 25.79 -9.54
C THR A 488 4.36 25.30 -10.06
N ARG A 489 5.05 24.45 -9.29
CA ARG A 489 6.36 23.89 -9.63
C ARG A 489 6.51 22.49 -9.05
N CYS A 490 7.25 21.63 -9.74
CA CYS A 490 7.73 20.36 -9.19
C CYS A 490 9.26 20.34 -9.15
N TYR A 491 9.81 19.69 -8.10
CA TYR A 491 11.25 19.53 -7.93
C TYR A 491 11.57 18.26 -7.12
N PHE A 492 12.79 17.78 -7.27
CA PHE A 492 13.28 16.65 -6.47
C PHE A 492 13.99 17.14 -5.22
N LYS A 493 13.63 16.58 -4.08
CA LYS A 493 14.23 16.85 -2.78
C LYS A 493 15.01 15.63 -2.31
N ARG A 494 16.26 15.85 -1.88
CA ARG A 494 17.10 14.82 -1.27
C ARG A 494 17.12 14.96 0.23
N SER A 495 17.22 13.82 0.94
CA SER A 495 17.45 13.79 2.37
C SER A 495 18.88 14.20 2.66
N LYS A 496 19.06 15.31 3.40
CA LYS A 496 20.34 15.87 3.83
C LYS A 496 20.66 15.50 5.29
N ASP A 497 21.80 15.95 5.80
CA ASP A 497 22.25 15.62 7.16
C ASP A 497 21.27 16.06 8.25
N ALA A 498 20.58 17.20 8.10
CA ALA A 498 19.52 17.62 9.01
C ALA A 498 18.35 16.62 9.10
N ASN A 499 17.97 16.00 7.98
CA ASN A 499 16.94 14.96 7.97
C ASN A 499 17.45 13.68 8.65
N LYS A 500 18.71 13.32 8.37
CA LYS A 500 19.37 12.13 8.91
C LYS A 500 19.58 12.23 10.41
N LEU A 501 19.81 13.45 10.93
CA LEU A 501 19.91 13.73 12.36
C LEU A 501 18.66 13.24 13.09
N ILE A 502 17.48 13.68 12.68
CA ILE A 502 16.21 13.26 13.26
C ILE A 502 15.99 11.77 13.05
N GLU A 503 16.24 11.25 11.83
CA GLU A 503 16.09 9.82 11.52
C GLU A 503 16.86 8.93 12.49
N GLU A 504 18.12 9.21 12.76
CA GLU A 504 18.96 8.36 13.61
C GLU A 504 18.49 8.33 15.07
N PHE A 505 18.09 9.48 15.64
CA PHE A 505 17.54 9.50 17.01
C PHE A 505 16.18 8.84 17.11
N MET A 506 15.30 8.98 16.08
CA MET A 506 14.03 8.26 16.02
C MET A 506 14.27 6.74 15.91
N LEU A 507 15.20 6.29 15.08
CA LEU A 507 15.58 4.88 14.98
C LEU A 507 16.13 4.34 16.28
N LEU A 508 16.98 5.12 16.98
CA LEU A 508 17.53 4.75 18.28
C LEU A 508 16.42 4.56 19.32
N ALA A 509 15.50 5.53 19.43
CA ALA A 509 14.37 5.46 20.34
C ALA A 509 13.44 4.28 20.03
N ASN A 510 13.04 4.12 18.77
CA ASN A 510 12.17 3.04 18.32
C ASN A 510 12.75 1.66 18.66
N ARG A 511 14.03 1.47 18.35
CA ARG A 511 14.74 0.21 18.65
C ARG A 511 14.81 -0.03 20.14
N THR A 512 15.16 0.97 20.94
CA THR A 512 15.28 0.86 22.39
C THR A 512 13.96 0.47 23.04
N VAL A 513 12.85 1.11 22.64
CA VAL A 513 11.52 0.77 23.13
C VAL A 513 11.12 -0.64 22.73
N ALA A 514 11.31 -1.00 21.45
CA ALA A 514 11.00 -2.35 20.98
C ALA A 514 11.80 -3.43 21.73
N GLU A 515 13.10 -3.20 21.96
CA GLU A 515 13.95 -4.11 22.72
C GLU A 515 13.56 -4.19 24.20
N SER A 516 13.16 -3.09 24.82
CA SER A 516 12.73 -3.06 26.23
C SER A 516 11.46 -3.87 26.48
N ILE A 517 10.58 -3.97 25.47
CA ILE A 517 9.32 -4.72 25.54
C ILE A 517 9.53 -6.17 25.07
N GLY A 518 10.26 -6.38 23.98
CA GLY A 518 10.38 -7.67 23.29
C GLY A 518 11.55 -8.54 23.76
N LYS A 519 12.68 -7.95 24.17
CA LYS A 519 13.84 -8.69 24.71
C LYS A 519 13.71 -8.86 26.22
N VAL A 520 13.15 -9.96 26.65
CA VAL A 520 12.90 -10.22 28.06
C VAL A 520 14.11 -10.83 28.72
N LYS A 521 14.39 -10.43 29.97
CA LYS A 521 15.38 -11.08 30.81
C LYS A 521 14.98 -12.55 31.06
N LYS A 522 15.99 -13.45 31.08
CA LYS A 522 15.80 -14.89 31.34
C LYS A 522 14.86 -15.12 32.54
N GLY A 523 13.74 -15.84 32.30
CA GLY A 523 12.74 -16.13 33.34
C GLY A 523 11.51 -15.22 33.39
N LYS A 524 11.37 -14.25 32.49
CA LYS A 524 10.14 -13.43 32.33
C LYS A 524 9.50 -13.70 30.97
N ASN A 525 8.17 -13.66 30.89
CA ASN A 525 7.44 -13.77 29.63
C ASN A 525 7.51 -12.47 28.85
N PRO A 526 7.73 -12.50 27.52
CA PRO A 526 7.67 -11.30 26.70
C PRO A 526 6.25 -10.74 26.68
N LYS A 527 6.15 -9.40 26.64
CA LYS A 527 4.87 -8.75 26.38
C LYS A 527 4.53 -8.88 24.90
N THR A 528 3.26 -8.94 24.57
CA THR A 528 2.80 -8.90 23.19
C THR A 528 3.17 -7.57 22.54
N LEU A 529 3.90 -7.63 21.43
CA LEU A 529 4.30 -6.46 20.65
C LEU A 529 4.17 -6.81 19.16
N PRO A 530 3.43 -6.04 18.37
CA PRO A 530 3.41 -6.22 16.92
C PRO A 530 4.72 -5.73 16.32
N TYR A 531 5.40 -6.61 15.57
CA TYR A 531 6.60 -6.28 14.82
C TYR A 531 6.26 -6.08 13.34
N ARG A 532 6.86 -5.05 12.73
CA ARG A 532 6.90 -4.97 11.28
C ARG A 532 8.09 -5.78 10.76
N VAL A 533 7.80 -6.95 10.24
CA VAL A 533 8.80 -7.90 9.73
C VAL A 533 9.02 -7.67 8.24
N HIS A 534 10.29 -7.71 7.82
CA HIS A 534 10.67 -7.75 6.42
C HIS A 534 11.32 -9.10 6.13
N ASP A 535 10.86 -9.76 5.08
CA ASP A 535 11.44 -11.00 4.60
C ASP A 535 12.88 -10.81 4.12
N ASN A 536 13.56 -11.93 3.94
CA ASN A 536 14.86 -11.90 3.29
C ASN A 536 14.68 -11.45 1.83
N PRO A 537 15.69 -10.77 1.25
CA PRO A 537 15.69 -10.53 -0.19
C PRO A 537 15.49 -11.84 -0.95
N ASP A 538 14.66 -11.79 -1.99
CA ASP A 538 14.41 -12.92 -2.86
C ASP A 538 15.73 -13.35 -3.55
N PRO A 539 16.21 -14.60 -3.35
CA PRO A 539 17.48 -15.05 -3.93
C PRO A 539 17.50 -14.95 -5.46
N GLN A 540 16.36 -15.17 -6.12
CA GLN A 540 16.25 -15.12 -7.56
C GLN A 540 16.38 -13.68 -8.08
N LYS A 541 15.79 -12.72 -7.37
CA LYS A 541 15.94 -11.28 -7.69
C LYS A 541 17.37 -10.80 -7.47
N LEU A 542 18.03 -11.25 -6.38
CA LEU A 542 19.44 -10.94 -6.15
C LEU A 542 20.35 -11.50 -7.24
N GLU A 543 20.08 -12.72 -7.70
CA GLU A 543 20.85 -13.34 -8.77
C GLU A 543 20.63 -12.60 -10.10
N THR A 544 19.39 -12.24 -10.42
CA THR A 544 19.07 -11.43 -11.60
C THR A 544 19.80 -10.08 -11.56
N LEU A 545 19.83 -9.43 -10.38
CA LEU A 545 20.60 -8.19 -10.19
C LEU A 545 22.09 -8.43 -10.40
N ARG A 546 22.67 -9.51 -9.83
CA ARG A 546 24.07 -9.87 -10.01
C ARG A 546 24.42 -10.06 -11.49
N GLU A 547 23.62 -10.82 -12.24
CA GLU A 547 23.82 -11.02 -13.67
C GLU A 547 23.75 -9.72 -14.46
N PHE A 548 22.88 -8.82 -14.05
CA PHE A 548 22.74 -7.51 -14.68
C PHE A 548 23.99 -6.64 -14.45
N VAL A 549 24.42 -6.45 -13.19
CA VAL A 549 25.54 -5.56 -12.87
C VAL A 549 26.89 -6.08 -13.38
N VAL A 550 27.04 -7.41 -13.47
CA VAL A 550 28.26 -8.02 -14.07
C VAL A 550 28.45 -7.60 -15.52
N LYS A 551 27.38 -7.36 -16.29
CA LYS A 551 27.46 -6.88 -17.69
C LYS A 551 28.07 -5.47 -17.78
N PHE A 552 28.03 -4.70 -16.71
CA PHE A 552 28.63 -3.37 -16.59
C PHE A 552 29.99 -3.39 -15.89
N GLY A 553 30.55 -4.58 -15.62
CA GLY A 553 31.87 -4.75 -15.01
C GLY A 553 31.88 -4.76 -13.48
N TYR A 554 30.73 -4.63 -12.82
CA TYR A 554 30.66 -4.65 -11.35
C TYR A 554 30.63 -6.07 -10.80
N LYS A 555 31.14 -6.26 -9.58
CA LYS A 555 31.16 -7.55 -8.88
C LYS A 555 30.26 -7.49 -7.66
N MET A 556 29.25 -8.35 -7.60
CA MET A 556 28.34 -8.48 -6.47
C MET A 556 28.35 -9.91 -5.93
N LYS A 557 28.55 -10.07 -4.61
CA LYS A 557 28.39 -11.36 -3.92
C LYS A 557 26.94 -11.45 -3.41
N THR A 558 26.24 -12.52 -3.81
CA THR A 558 24.84 -12.77 -3.41
C THR A 558 24.72 -13.80 -2.28
N GLU A 559 25.79 -14.54 -2.00
CA GLU A 559 25.84 -15.58 -0.97
C GLU A 559 26.38 -15.04 0.36
N GLY A 560 25.80 -15.49 1.47
CA GLY A 560 26.26 -15.18 2.82
C GLY A 560 25.14 -14.74 3.77
N THR A 561 25.54 -14.15 4.90
CA THR A 561 24.60 -13.59 5.88
C THR A 561 23.91 -12.33 5.37
N LYS A 562 22.73 -11.97 5.92
CA LYS A 562 22.03 -10.70 5.63
C LYS A 562 22.97 -9.49 5.59
N GLY A 563 23.88 -9.40 6.58
CA GLY A 563 24.86 -8.31 6.65
C GLY A 563 25.91 -8.35 5.53
N ALA A 564 26.26 -9.53 5.03
CA ALA A 564 27.20 -9.66 3.90
C ALA A 564 26.54 -9.16 2.59
N THR A 565 25.28 -9.53 2.35
CA THR A 565 24.50 -9.06 1.20
C THR A 565 24.30 -7.54 1.26
N ALA A 566 23.96 -6.99 2.43
CA ALA A 566 23.81 -5.54 2.63
C ALA A 566 25.11 -4.77 2.33
N ARG A 567 26.26 -5.27 2.81
CA ARG A 567 27.58 -4.67 2.50
C ARG A 567 27.92 -4.75 1.00
N ALA A 568 27.57 -5.87 0.34
CA ALA A 568 27.80 -6.01 -1.09
C ALA A 568 26.94 -5.02 -1.90
N LEU A 569 25.68 -4.80 -1.48
CA LEU A 569 24.78 -3.80 -2.09
C LEU A 569 25.30 -2.38 -1.85
N ASN A 570 25.73 -2.05 -0.63
CA ASN A 570 26.27 -0.72 -0.32
C ASN A 570 27.52 -0.44 -1.18
N LYS A 571 28.44 -1.41 -1.27
CA LYS A 571 29.62 -1.29 -2.12
C LYS A 571 29.27 -1.07 -3.58
N LEU A 572 28.29 -1.81 -4.11
CA LEU A 572 27.82 -1.63 -5.49
C LEU A 572 27.24 -0.23 -5.74
N MET A 573 26.65 0.40 -4.73
CA MET A 573 26.11 1.77 -4.84
C MET A 573 27.19 2.84 -4.69
N ASP A 574 28.32 2.51 -4.05
CA ASP A 574 29.46 3.41 -3.89
C ASP A 574 30.39 3.35 -5.13
N ASP A 575 30.42 2.23 -5.88
CA ASP A 575 31.19 2.02 -7.12
C ASP A 575 30.50 2.64 -8.35
#